data_fbf3f0c979b1bef8d247309c23ce39a8
#
_entry.id   fbf3f0c979b1bef8d247309c23ce39a8
#
_cell.length_a   1.000
_cell.length_b   1.000
_cell.length_c   1.000
_cell.angle_alpha   90.00
_cell.angle_beta   90.00
_cell.angle_gamma   90.00
#
_symmetry.space_group_name_H-M   'P 1'
#
loop_
_entity.id
_entity.type
_entity.pdbx_description
1 polymer ?
#
loop_
_entity_poly.entity_id
_entity_poly.type
_entity_poly.pdbx_seq_one_letter_code
_entity_poly.pdbx_strand_id
1 'polypeptide(L)'
;NIEEFAPNKTDRPFMEKLLDGILGKQPELDLVIEKAAPEWPIDRISPVDRNILRLGLYELLFAERSEVPAKVAINEAIELAKQFGGENSSRFVNGVLGAVYKEIGEPGKEEIGKKKKRDIPFHEMPVERLGGAVVYAEDNGSMYLALVHDIFGHWTLSKGKIEEGEELEQGAVRALKSELGLGVTIEAPLGMNEYVASHPEKGKVRKQVNYFLAASPYTEITLEQKGGLDDGRWFKVADILDLNFYEDILPIVT
;
A
#
# COMPACT_ATOMS: atom_id res chain seq x y z
N ASN A 1 -22.77 28.44 7.04
CA ASN A 1 -22.66 29.88 7.18
C ASN A 1 -21.19 30.24 7.48
N ILE A 2 -20.44 30.69 6.44
CA ILE A 2 -18.99 30.94 6.56
C ILE A 2 -18.71 32.02 7.64
N GLU A 3 -19.60 32.99 7.81
CA GLU A 3 -19.46 34.05 8.82
C GLU A 3 -19.44 33.54 10.26
N GLU A 4 -20.10 32.42 10.51
CA GLU A 4 -20.20 31.81 11.86
C GLU A 4 -18.92 31.01 12.19
N PHE A 5 -18.26 30.43 11.19
CA PHE A 5 -17.13 29.53 11.37
C PHE A 5 -15.77 30.13 10.99
N ALA A 6 -15.71 31.28 10.33
CA ALA A 6 -14.49 31.98 9.95
C ALA A 6 -14.28 33.23 10.82
N PRO A 7 -13.65 33.10 11.98
CA PRO A 7 -13.49 34.21 12.92
C PRO A 7 -12.53 35.31 12.44
N ASN A 8 -11.66 35.03 11.47
CA ASN A 8 -10.70 35.97 10.91
C ASN A 8 -11.06 36.36 9.47
N LYS A 9 -11.27 37.65 9.24
CA LYS A 9 -11.60 38.18 7.89
C LYS A 9 -10.54 37.93 6.82
N THR A 10 -9.29 37.62 7.20
CA THR A 10 -8.18 37.34 6.28
C THR A 10 -8.29 35.97 5.60
N ASP A 11 -8.92 35.01 6.27
CA ASP A 11 -8.97 33.62 5.77
C ASP A 11 -10.24 33.35 4.93
N ARG A 12 -11.22 34.24 5.01
CA ARG A 12 -12.48 34.11 4.30
C ARG A 12 -12.36 33.98 2.79
N PRO A 13 -11.58 34.81 2.07
CA PRO A 13 -11.42 34.67 0.63
C PRO A 13 -10.81 33.32 0.23
N PHE A 14 -9.89 32.79 1.02
CA PHE A 14 -9.30 31.47 0.81
C PHE A 14 -10.35 30.38 0.99
N MET A 15 -11.15 30.42 2.05
CA MET A 15 -12.19 29.45 2.32
C MET A 15 -13.28 29.47 1.25
N GLU A 16 -13.71 30.64 0.77
CA GLU A 16 -14.68 30.78 -0.31
C GLU A 16 -14.14 30.22 -1.62
N LYS A 17 -12.90 30.54 -1.99
CA LYS A 17 -12.23 30.01 -3.20
C LYS A 17 -12.13 28.49 -3.15
N LEU A 18 -11.74 27.94 -2.00
CA LEU A 18 -11.60 26.49 -1.81
C LEU A 18 -12.95 25.80 -1.91
N LEU A 19 -13.99 26.32 -1.23
CA LEU A 19 -15.34 25.75 -1.25
C LEU A 19 -15.96 25.80 -2.64
N ASP A 20 -15.89 26.95 -3.32
CA ASP A 20 -16.41 27.12 -4.68
C ASP A 20 -15.70 26.18 -5.67
N GLY A 21 -14.39 26.02 -5.51
CA GLY A 21 -13.61 25.09 -6.31
C GLY A 21 -14.02 23.65 -6.12
N ILE A 22 -14.21 23.23 -4.86
CA ILE A 22 -14.66 21.85 -4.53
C ILE A 22 -16.08 21.62 -5.07
N LEU A 23 -16.99 22.56 -4.88
CA LEU A 23 -18.38 22.43 -5.37
C LEU A 23 -18.43 22.39 -6.89
N GLY A 24 -17.62 23.22 -7.57
CA GLY A 24 -17.52 23.22 -9.05
C GLY A 24 -16.93 21.94 -9.63
N LYS A 25 -16.13 21.19 -8.87
CA LYS A 25 -15.46 19.95 -9.27
C LYS A 25 -16.04 18.70 -8.61
N GLN A 26 -17.11 18.82 -7.85
CA GLN A 26 -17.66 17.72 -7.08
C GLN A 26 -17.89 16.44 -7.88
N PRO A 27 -18.52 16.45 -9.08
CA PRO A 27 -18.73 15.22 -9.85
C PRO A 27 -17.43 14.54 -10.27
N GLU A 28 -16.41 15.33 -10.63
CA GLU A 28 -15.08 14.83 -11.01
C GLU A 28 -14.36 14.21 -9.81
N LEU A 29 -14.43 14.88 -8.65
CA LEU A 29 -13.84 14.40 -7.39
C LEU A 29 -14.50 13.09 -6.94
N ASP A 30 -15.83 12.99 -7.02
CA ASP A 30 -16.57 11.80 -6.66
C ASP A 30 -16.17 10.60 -7.55
N LEU A 31 -15.95 10.82 -8.83
CA LEU A 31 -15.51 9.81 -9.77
C LEU A 31 -14.08 9.30 -9.45
N VAL A 32 -13.20 10.20 -9.00
CA VAL A 32 -11.85 9.85 -8.55
C VAL A 32 -11.92 9.02 -7.28
N ILE A 33 -12.78 9.37 -6.32
CA ILE A 33 -12.99 8.59 -5.09
C ILE A 33 -13.46 7.17 -5.42
N GLU A 34 -14.46 7.03 -6.29
CA GLU A 34 -15.01 5.72 -6.70
C GLU A 34 -13.96 4.84 -7.38
N LYS A 35 -13.09 5.42 -8.22
CA LYS A 35 -11.99 4.69 -8.85
C LYS A 35 -10.91 4.26 -7.85
N ALA A 36 -10.58 5.13 -6.90
CA ALA A 36 -9.54 4.86 -5.92
C ALA A 36 -10.00 3.95 -4.78
N ALA A 37 -11.32 3.82 -4.58
CA ALA A 37 -11.93 2.98 -3.54
C ALA A 37 -13.14 2.21 -4.11
N PRO A 38 -12.95 1.28 -5.07
CA PRO A 38 -14.05 0.62 -5.78
C PRO A 38 -14.97 -0.21 -4.88
N GLU A 39 -14.48 -0.68 -3.74
CA GLU A 39 -15.26 -1.41 -2.73
C GLU A 39 -16.19 -0.50 -1.90
N TRP A 40 -16.05 0.82 -2.05
CA TRP A 40 -16.77 1.81 -1.25
C TRP A 40 -17.59 2.75 -2.15
N PRO A 41 -18.84 2.40 -2.50
CA PRO A 41 -19.74 3.31 -3.21
C PRO A 41 -19.83 4.66 -2.51
N ILE A 42 -19.83 5.75 -3.28
CA ILE A 42 -19.73 7.12 -2.75
C ILE A 42 -20.82 7.46 -1.75
N ASP A 43 -22.02 6.89 -1.91
CA ASP A 43 -23.17 7.06 -1.03
C ASP A 43 -23.02 6.33 0.32
N ARG A 44 -22.15 5.31 0.39
CA ARG A 44 -21.85 4.55 1.62
C ARG A 44 -20.68 5.11 2.42
N ILE A 45 -19.88 6.00 1.83
CA ILE A 45 -18.83 6.70 2.55
C ILE A 45 -19.48 7.73 3.48
N SER A 46 -19.00 7.80 4.74
CA SER A 46 -19.54 8.77 5.70
C SER A 46 -19.50 10.19 5.12
N PRO A 47 -20.47 11.05 5.39
CA PRO A 47 -20.46 12.43 4.88
C PRO A 47 -19.19 13.20 5.27
N VAL A 48 -18.63 12.93 6.45
CA VAL A 48 -17.39 13.55 6.92
C VAL A 48 -16.21 13.09 6.07
N ASP A 49 -16.00 11.78 5.94
CA ASP A 49 -14.88 11.23 5.18
C ASP A 49 -14.96 11.62 3.71
N ARG A 50 -16.15 11.58 3.12
CA ARG A 50 -16.39 11.97 1.74
C ARG A 50 -16.03 13.43 1.48
N ASN A 51 -16.39 14.35 2.37
CA ASN A 51 -16.05 15.75 2.22
C ASN A 51 -14.56 16.02 2.48
N ILE A 52 -13.94 15.31 3.42
CA ILE A 52 -12.48 15.36 3.63
C ILE A 52 -11.74 14.85 2.39
N LEU A 53 -12.20 13.74 1.78
CA LEU A 53 -11.62 13.22 0.53
C LEU A 53 -11.77 14.23 -0.60
N ARG A 54 -12.94 14.85 -0.78
CA ARG A 54 -13.14 15.91 -1.80
C ARG A 54 -12.18 17.08 -1.61
N LEU A 55 -12.02 17.54 -0.36
CA LEU A 55 -11.09 18.61 -0.03
C LEU A 55 -9.64 18.22 -0.34
N GLY A 56 -9.17 17.08 0.20
CA GLY A 56 -7.79 16.62 -0.04
C GLY A 56 -7.50 16.34 -1.51
N LEU A 57 -8.46 15.79 -2.26
CA LEU A 57 -8.32 15.56 -3.70
C LEU A 57 -8.33 16.87 -4.48
N TYR A 58 -9.16 17.84 -4.11
CA TYR A 58 -9.14 19.15 -4.77
C TYR A 58 -7.79 19.84 -4.61
N GLU A 59 -7.25 19.86 -3.41
CA GLU A 59 -5.91 20.42 -3.18
C GLU A 59 -4.82 19.60 -3.89
N LEU A 60 -4.91 18.27 -3.88
CA LEU A 60 -3.95 17.39 -4.53
C LEU A 60 -3.92 17.53 -6.06
N LEU A 61 -5.09 17.73 -6.71
CA LEU A 61 -5.22 17.68 -8.17
C LEU A 61 -5.30 19.05 -8.82
N PHE A 62 -5.84 20.07 -8.14
CA PHE A 62 -6.20 21.36 -8.73
C PHE A 62 -5.54 22.58 -8.07
N ALA A 63 -5.00 22.44 -6.85
CA ALA A 63 -4.30 23.54 -6.21
C ALA A 63 -2.91 23.78 -6.85
N GLU A 64 -2.47 25.03 -6.82
CA GLU A 64 -1.11 25.38 -7.23
C GLU A 64 -0.10 24.73 -6.27
N ARG A 65 0.80 23.91 -6.82
CA ARG A 65 1.77 23.13 -6.03
C ARG A 65 2.75 23.97 -5.24
N SER A 66 2.99 25.20 -5.66
CA SER A 66 3.79 26.18 -4.92
C SER A 66 3.10 26.68 -3.66
N GLU A 67 1.76 26.66 -3.63
CA GLU A 67 0.95 27.05 -2.49
C GLU A 67 0.65 25.84 -1.59
N VAL A 68 0.23 24.71 -2.20
CA VAL A 68 -0.12 23.48 -1.49
C VAL A 68 0.66 22.30 -2.09
N PRO A 69 1.80 21.94 -1.50
CA PRO A 69 2.52 20.72 -1.89
C PRO A 69 1.66 19.47 -1.68
N ALA A 70 1.71 18.51 -2.62
CA ALA A 70 0.87 17.32 -2.63
C ALA A 70 0.85 16.55 -1.29
N LYS A 71 2.02 16.41 -0.64
CA LYS A 71 2.11 15.74 0.66
C LYS A 71 1.49 16.53 1.80
N VAL A 72 1.47 17.86 1.70
CA VAL A 72 0.79 18.72 2.68
C VAL A 72 -0.71 18.52 2.56
N ALA A 73 -1.28 18.56 1.34
CA ALA A 73 -2.70 18.28 1.10
C ALA A 73 -3.14 16.93 1.69
N ILE A 74 -2.35 15.87 1.45
CA ILE A 74 -2.64 14.54 2.00
C ILE A 74 -2.58 14.53 3.52
N ASN A 75 -1.53 15.11 4.13
CA ASN A 75 -1.37 15.11 5.57
C ASN A 75 -2.46 15.91 6.29
N GLU A 76 -2.83 17.07 5.77
CA GLU A 76 -3.90 17.89 6.33
C GLU A 76 -5.26 17.15 6.25
N ALA A 77 -5.56 16.50 5.14
CA ALA A 77 -6.76 15.66 5.03
C ALA A 77 -6.77 14.51 6.04
N ILE A 78 -5.62 13.86 6.29
CA ILE A 78 -5.50 12.81 7.31
C ILE A 78 -5.72 13.39 8.72
N GLU A 79 -5.18 14.55 9.02
CA GLU A 79 -5.40 15.20 10.32
C GLU A 79 -6.86 15.60 10.52
N LEU A 80 -7.54 16.12 9.48
CA LEU A 80 -8.99 16.37 9.53
C LEU A 80 -9.78 15.08 9.78
N ALA A 81 -9.39 13.97 9.14
CA ALA A 81 -10.03 12.69 9.35
C ALA A 81 -9.83 12.13 10.78
N LYS A 82 -8.68 12.38 11.40
CA LYS A 82 -8.44 12.06 12.82
C LYS A 82 -9.31 12.88 13.76
N GLN A 83 -9.49 14.16 13.44
CA GLN A 83 -10.21 15.11 14.32
C GLN A 83 -11.73 14.97 14.20
N PHE A 84 -12.25 14.76 13.00
CA PHE A 84 -13.70 14.84 12.71
C PHE A 84 -14.32 13.52 12.27
N GLY A 85 -13.51 12.53 11.88
CA GLY A 85 -13.95 11.23 11.39
C GLY A 85 -14.11 10.19 12.50
N GLY A 86 -14.47 8.97 12.09
CA GLY A 86 -14.50 7.80 12.96
C GLY A 86 -13.12 7.15 13.16
N GLU A 87 -13.09 6.07 13.93
CA GLU A 87 -11.86 5.37 14.33
C GLU A 87 -10.96 4.97 13.13
N ASN A 88 -11.57 4.61 12.00
CA ASN A 88 -10.85 4.17 10.80
C ASN A 88 -10.73 5.25 9.71
N SER A 89 -11.32 6.42 9.90
CA SER A 89 -11.40 7.48 8.88
C SER A 89 -10.03 7.94 8.39
N SER A 90 -9.08 8.14 9.28
CA SER A 90 -7.73 8.59 8.91
C SER A 90 -6.98 7.54 8.05
N ARG A 91 -7.18 6.25 8.33
CA ARG A 91 -6.59 5.15 7.56
C ARG A 91 -7.23 5.07 6.18
N PHE A 92 -8.55 5.15 6.11
CA PHE A 92 -9.32 5.16 4.87
C PHE A 92 -8.93 6.34 3.97
N VAL A 93 -8.95 7.57 4.50
CA VAL A 93 -8.55 8.78 3.76
C VAL A 93 -7.11 8.69 3.25
N ASN A 94 -6.17 8.20 4.09
CA ASN A 94 -4.79 7.99 3.67
C ASN A 94 -4.68 6.96 2.52
N GLY A 95 -5.43 5.87 2.59
CA GLY A 95 -5.48 4.85 1.53
C GLY A 95 -5.91 5.44 0.19
N VAL A 96 -7.05 6.12 0.16
CA VAL A 96 -7.62 6.73 -1.06
C VAL A 96 -6.71 7.80 -1.65
N LEU A 97 -6.27 8.78 -0.84
CA LEU A 97 -5.39 9.85 -1.31
C LEU A 97 -4.01 9.32 -1.72
N GLY A 98 -3.50 8.32 -1.03
CA GLY A 98 -2.24 7.65 -1.36
C GLY A 98 -2.29 6.92 -2.71
N ALA A 99 -3.41 6.26 -3.02
CA ALA A 99 -3.62 5.61 -4.31
C ALA A 99 -3.63 6.64 -5.45
N VAL A 100 -4.40 7.72 -5.30
CA VAL A 100 -4.43 8.81 -6.29
C VAL A 100 -3.07 9.47 -6.45
N TYR A 101 -2.35 9.73 -5.35
CA TYR A 101 -1.01 10.31 -5.38
C TYR A 101 -0.01 9.48 -6.20
N LYS A 102 -0.08 8.15 -6.07
CA LYS A 102 0.72 7.23 -6.89
C LYS A 102 0.32 7.30 -8.37
N GLU A 103 -0.97 7.26 -8.66
CA GLU A 103 -1.50 7.29 -10.04
C GLU A 103 -1.07 8.56 -10.80
N ILE A 104 -1.01 9.71 -10.13
CA ILE A 104 -0.54 10.97 -10.73
C ILE A 104 1.00 11.12 -10.75
N GLY A 105 1.75 10.04 -10.48
CA GLY A 105 3.22 10.01 -10.57
C GLY A 105 3.94 10.64 -9.38
N GLU A 106 3.32 10.66 -8.19
CA GLU A 106 3.92 11.13 -6.93
C GLU A 106 4.58 12.52 -7.01
N PRO A 107 3.86 13.55 -7.43
CA PRO A 107 4.41 14.88 -7.65
C PRO A 107 5.04 15.47 -6.39
N GLY A 108 6.21 16.14 -6.53
CA GLY A 108 6.96 16.70 -5.40
C GLY A 108 7.70 15.65 -4.56
N LYS A 109 7.75 14.38 -4.99
CA LYS A 109 8.55 13.36 -4.32
C LYS A 109 10.04 13.74 -4.33
N GLU A 110 10.49 14.41 -5.38
CA GLU A 110 11.88 14.87 -5.52
C GLU A 110 12.17 16.19 -4.77
N GLU A 111 11.16 17.02 -4.53
CA GLU A 111 11.35 18.33 -3.89
C GLU A 111 11.63 18.22 -2.38
N ILE A 112 11.16 17.16 -1.72
CA ILE A 112 11.42 16.90 -0.30
C ILE A 112 12.85 16.38 -0.08
N GLY A 113 13.53 15.95 -1.12
CA GLY A 113 14.96 15.61 -1.11
C GLY A 113 15.90 16.77 -0.76
N LYS A 114 15.43 18.03 -0.71
CA LYS A 114 16.26 19.19 -0.39
C LYS A 114 16.37 19.57 1.09
N LYS A 115 15.57 19.00 2.00
CA LYS A 115 15.94 18.91 3.41
C LYS A 115 16.71 17.63 3.60
N LYS A 116 18.03 17.70 3.35
CA LYS A 116 19.02 16.65 3.51
C LYS A 116 18.85 15.82 4.80
N LYS A 117 18.03 14.76 4.77
CA LYS A 117 18.51 13.49 5.28
C LYS A 117 19.51 13.04 4.21
N ARG A 118 20.81 12.91 4.56
CA ARG A 118 21.84 12.40 3.67
C ARG A 118 21.25 11.19 2.95
N ASP A 119 21.18 11.22 1.61
CA ASP A 119 20.89 10.01 0.86
C ASP A 119 22.00 9.03 1.22
N ILE A 120 21.67 8.07 2.08
CA ILE A 120 22.60 7.01 2.44
C ILE A 120 22.85 6.28 1.12
N PRO A 121 24.11 6.16 0.67
CA PRO A 121 24.42 5.40 -0.52
C PRO A 121 23.84 3.98 -0.42
N PHE A 122 23.42 3.39 -1.53
CA PHE A 122 22.77 2.09 -1.55
C PHE A 122 23.52 1.04 -0.72
N HIS A 123 24.87 1.02 -0.81
CA HIS A 123 25.72 0.09 -0.08
C HIS A 123 25.82 0.35 1.44
N GLU A 124 25.46 1.55 1.90
CA GLU A 124 25.42 1.93 3.31
C GLU A 124 24.03 1.81 3.94
N MET A 125 22.98 1.52 3.13
CA MET A 125 21.62 1.36 3.64
C MET A 125 21.54 0.12 4.54
N PRO A 126 20.83 0.21 5.68
CA PRO A 126 20.56 -0.95 6.51
C PRO A 126 19.88 -2.05 5.67
N VAL A 127 20.40 -3.27 5.79
CA VAL A 127 19.85 -4.44 5.11
C VAL A 127 18.83 -5.13 6.01
N GLU A 128 17.68 -5.41 5.46
CA GLU A 128 16.64 -6.22 6.07
C GLU A 128 16.46 -7.51 5.28
N ARG A 129 16.82 -8.64 5.91
CA ARG A 129 16.79 -9.96 5.27
C ARG A 129 15.37 -10.55 5.42
N LEU A 130 14.81 -11.01 4.32
CA LEU A 130 13.52 -11.68 4.27
C LEU A 130 13.67 -13.05 3.60
N GLY A 131 12.83 -13.98 4.01
CA GLY A 131 12.62 -15.27 3.35
C GLY A 131 11.21 -15.34 2.81
N GLY A 132 11.06 -15.77 1.56
CA GLY A 132 9.78 -15.98 0.90
C GLY A 132 9.80 -17.26 0.09
N ALA A 133 8.65 -17.69 -0.41
CA ALA A 133 8.60 -18.88 -1.27
C ALA A 133 7.52 -18.80 -2.33
N VAL A 134 7.78 -19.49 -3.43
CA VAL A 134 6.75 -20.02 -4.32
C VAL A 134 6.23 -21.28 -3.64
N VAL A 135 5.09 -21.18 -2.98
CA VAL A 135 4.45 -22.32 -2.30
C VAL A 135 3.50 -22.98 -3.26
N TYR A 136 3.72 -24.25 -3.54
CA TYR A 136 2.85 -25.03 -4.41
C TYR A 136 2.20 -26.20 -3.68
N ALA A 137 1.07 -26.63 -4.22
CA ALA A 137 0.37 -27.84 -3.79
C ALA A 137 -0.21 -28.56 -5.03
N GLU A 138 -0.30 -29.89 -4.93
CA GLU A 138 -1.01 -30.70 -5.92
C GLU A 138 -2.33 -31.18 -5.33
N ASP A 139 -3.43 -30.97 -6.06
CA ASP A 139 -4.74 -31.49 -5.71
C ASP A 139 -5.48 -31.97 -6.97
N ASN A 140 -6.00 -33.21 -6.93
CA ASN A 140 -6.73 -33.84 -8.03
C ASN A 140 -6.02 -33.75 -9.41
N GLY A 141 -4.68 -33.91 -9.44
CA GLY A 141 -3.88 -33.86 -10.64
C GLY A 141 -3.69 -32.43 -11.23
N SER A 142 -4.05 -31.42 -10.49
CA SER A 142 -3.80 -30.01 -10.81
C SER A 142 -2.81 -29.41 -9.83
N MET A 143 -1.94 -28.51 -10.34
CA MET A 143 -0.96 -27.79 -9.53
C MET A 143 -1.45 -26.38 -9.22
N TYR A 144 -1.28 -25.98 -7.97
CA TYR A 144 -1.72 -24.69 -7.45
C TYR A 144 -0.56 -23.96 -6.80
N LEU A 145 -0.58 -22.62 -6.87
CA LEU A 145 0.31 -21.73 -6.12
C LEU A 145 -0.48 -20.96 -5.06
N ALA A 146 0.08 -20.86 -3.87
CA ALA A 146 -0.43 -19.99 -2.82
C ALA A 146 0.08 -18.57 -3.05
N LEU A 147 -0.83 -17.64 -3.26
CA LEU A 147 -0.53 -16.23 -3.44
C LEU A 147 -1.27 -15.39 -2.40
N VAL A 148 -0.69 -14.25 -2.04
CA VAL A 148 -1.30 -13.26 -1.17
C VAL A 148 -1.62 -12.00 -1.95
N HIS A 149 -2.71 -11.35 -1.60
CA HIS A 149 -3.15 -10.09 -2.19
C HIS A 149 -2.84 -8.94 -1.23
N ASP A 150 -2.31 -7.86 -1.74
CA ASP A 150 -2.03 -6.69 -0.94
C ASP A 150 -3.09 -5.59 -1.12
N ILE A 151 -3.14 -4.67 -0.16
CA ILE A 151 -4.06 -3.52 -0.19
C ILE A 151 -3.87 -2.58 -1.39
N PHE A 152 -2.84 -2.79 -2.21
CA PHE A 152 -2.59 -2.02 -3.44
C PHE A 152 -3.16 -2.72 -4.70
N GLY A 153 -3.80 -3.87 -4.53
CA GLY A 153 -4.45 -4.60 -5.59
C GLY A 153 -3.52 -5.53 -6.39
N HIS A 154 -2.40 -5.96 -5.81
CA HIS A 154 -1.48 -6.87 -6.46
C HIS A 154 -1.41 -8.22 -5.76
N TRP A 155 -1.35 -9.28 -6.56
CA TRP A 155 -0.96 -10.60 -6.07
C TRP A 155 0.56 -10.69 -5.97
N THR A 156 1.05 -11.33 -4.92
CA THR A 156 2.48 -11.47 -4.64
C THR A 156 2.77 -12.76 -3.89
N LEU A 157 4.06 -13.07 -3.74
CA LEU A 157 4.52 -14.20 -2.94
C LEU A 157 4.58 -13.82 -1.45
N SER A 158 4.19 -14.76 -0.61
CA SER A 158 4.35 -14.65 0.85
C SER A 158 5.82 -14.57 1.24
N LYS A 159 6.16 -13.67 2.15
CA LYS A 159 7.51 -13.45 2.64
C LYS A 159 7.51 -12.79 4.01
N GLY A 160 8.48 -13.12 4.83
CA GLY A 160 8.63 -12.51 6.14
C GLY A 160 10.07 -12.29 6.56
N LYS A 161 10.25 -11.53 7.63
CA LYS A 161 11.56 -11.16 8.14
C LYS A 161 12.28 -12.38 8.72
N ILE A 162 13.57 -12.49 8.42
CA ILE A 162 14.48 -13.46 9.05
C ILE A 162 14.98 -12.86 10.37
N GLU A 163 14.84 -13.60 11.46
CA GLU A 163 15.30 -13.15 12.78
C GLU A 163 16.84 -13.22 12.88
N GLU A 164 17.39 -12.48 13.83
CA GLU A 164 18.84 -12.48 14.05
C GLU A 164 19.32 -13.86 14.51
N GLY A 165 20.33 -14.40 13.81
CA GLY A 165 20.86 -15.74 14.07
C GLY A 165 20.04 -16.90 13.48
N GLU A 166 18.95 -16.62 12.79
CA GLU A 166 18.12 -17.62 12.15
C GLU A 166 18.66 -17.98 10.75
N GLU A 167 18.64 -19.28 10.43
CA GLU A 167 18.95 -19.76 9.09
C GLU A 167 17.86 -19.36 8.10
N LEU A 168 18.24 -19.05 6.85
CA LEU A 168 17.32 -18.50 5.82
C LEU A 168 16.10 -19.39 5.58
N GLU A 169 16.31 -20.69 5.42
CA GLU A 169 15.23 -21.64 5.16
C GLU A 169 14.28 -21.77 6.36
N GLN A 170 14.85 -21.85 7.58
CA GLN A 170 14.05 -21.96 8.80
C GLN A 170 13.20 -20.70 9.00
N GLY A 171 13.79 -19.53 8.79
CA GLY A 171 13.10 -18.26 8.88
C GLY A 171 12.00 -18.11 7.82
N ALA A 172 12.24 -18.56 6.60
CA ALA A 172 11.23 -18.60 5.54
C ALA A 172 10.05 -19.52 5.94
N VAL A 173 10.32 -20.75 6.38
CA VAL A 173 9.27 -21.70 6.84
C VAL A 173 8.44 -21.10 7.98
N ARG A 174 9.09 -20.52 8.99
CA ARG A 174 8.41 -19.85 10.10
C ARG A 174 7.53 -18.69 9.62
N ALA A 175 8.07 -17.84 8.74
CA ALA A 175 7.35 -16.69 8.21
C ALA A 175 6.11 -17.10 7.41
N LEU A 176 6.25 -18.07 6.51
CA LEU A 176 5.16 -18.62 5.71
C LEU A 176 4.07 -19.26 6.57
N LYS A 177 4.47 -20.01 7.61
CA LYS A 177 3.53 -20.57 8.56
C LYS A 177 2.75 -19.50 9.34
N SER A 178 3.42 -18.42 9.72
CA SER A 178 2.76 -17.29 10.40
C SER A 178 1.80 -16.56 9.46
N GLU A 179 2.22 -16.27 8.23
CA GLU A 179 1.46 -15.43 7.30
C GLU A 179 0.31 -16.17 6.62
N LEU A 180 0.53 -17.44 6.21
CA LEU A 180 -0.43 -18.25 5.44
C LEU A 180 -1.13 -19.34 6.26
N GLY A 181 -0.65 -19.65 7.46
CA GLY A 181 -1.09 -20.80 8.22
C GLY A 181 -0.63 -22.15 7.65
N LEU A 182 0.16 -22.16 6.55
CA LEU A 182 0.56 -23.38 5.86
C LEU A 182 1.83 -24.00 6.46
N GLY A 183 1.84 -25.31 6.56
CA GLY A 183 3.06 -26.08 6.81
C GLY A 183 3.77 -26.35 5.48
N VAL A 184 4.96 -25.79 5.30
CA VAL A 184 5.72 -25.91 4.05
C VAL A 184 7.01 -26.69 4.23
N THR A 185 7.44 -27.38 3.17
CA THR A 185 8.74 -28.04 3.07
C THR A 185 9.53 -27.38 1.96
N ILE A 186 10.69 -26.80 2.27
CA ILE A 186 11.59 -26.20 1.28
C ILE A 186 12.21 -27.32 0.44
N GLU A 187 12.25 -27.13 -0.88
CA GLU A 187 12.82 -28.08 -1.83
C GLU A 187 14.04 -27.54 -2.55
N ALA A 188 14.03 -26.25 -2.93
CA ALA A 188 15.12 -25.63 -3.65
C ALA A 188 15.16 -24.12 -3.46
N PRO A 189 16.36 -23.49 -3.51
CA PRO A 189 16.46 -22.04 -3.63
C PRO A 189 16.10 -21.61 -5.06
N LEU A 190 15.31 -20.52 -5.19
CA LEU A 190 14.97 -19.91 -6.49
C LEU A 190 15.79 -18.65 -6.80
N GLY A 191 16.42 -18.06 -5.78
CA GLY A 191 17.23 -16.87 -5.95
C GLY A 191 16.92 -15.76 -4.95
N MET A 192 17.48 -14.59 -5.19
CA MET A 192 17.32 -13.41 -4.33
C MET A 192 16.86 -12.22 -5.15
N ASN A 193 15.88 -11.51 -4.63
CA ASN A 193 15.49 -10.20 -5.12
C ASN A 193 15.88 -9.12 -4.09
N GLU A 194 16.26 -7.94 -4.57
CA GLU A 194 16.67 -6.84 -3.71
C GLU A 194 16.01 -5.53 -4.18
N TYR A 195 15.41 -4.80 -3.23
CA TYR A 195 14.80 -3.50 -3.50
C TYR A 195 14.92 -2.55 -2.30
N VAL A 196 14.75 -1.26 -2.57
CA VAL A 196 14.75 -0.22 -1.53
C VAL A 196 13.32 0.05 -1.07
N ALA A 197 13.11 -0.06 0.23
CA ALA A 197 11.83 0.28 0.87
C ALA A 197 12.01 1.42 1.88
N SER A 198 10.93 2.14 2.16
CA SER A 198 10.89 3.15 3.23
C SER A 198 10.44 2.50 4.54
N HIS A 199 11.25 2.62 5.59
CA HIS A 199 10.91 2.18 6.93
C HIS A 199 10.56 3.40 7.81
N PRO A 200 9.46 3.39 8.57
CA PRO A 200 9.01 4.55 9.36
C PRO A 200 10.10 5.14 10.27
N GLU A 201 10.86 4.28 10.94
CA GLU A 201 11.88 4.69 11.92
C GLU A 201 13.29 4.76 11.31
N LYS A 202 13.63 3.84 10.40
CA LYS A 202 15.00 3.67 9.87
C LYS A 202 15.26 4.46 8.57
N GLY A 203 14.20 5.06 7.97
CA GLY A 203 14.30 5.73 6.67
C GLY A 203 14.38 4.72 5.53
N LYS A 204 15.29 4.91 4.55
CA LYS A 204 15.49 3.96 3.46
C LYS A 204 16.22 2.72 3.96
N VAL A 205 15.66 1.55 3.69
CA VAL A 205 16.24 0.23 3.99
C VAL A 205 16.29 -0.60 2.71
N ARG A 206 17.30 -1.43 2.60
CA ARG A 206 17.50 -2.38 1.52
C ARG A 206 16.90 -3.71 1.92
N LYS A 207 15.85 -4.15 1.24
CA LYS A 207 15.21 -5.45 1.50
C LYS A 207 15.80 -6.49 0.57
N GLN A 208 16.43 -7.52 1.15
CA GLN A 208 16.93 -8.69 0.45
C GLN A 208 16.00 -9.86 0.72
N VAL A 209 15.26 -10.29 -0.29
CA VAL A 209 14.31 -11.40 -0.20
C VAL A 209 14.92 -12.63 -0.85
N ASN A 210 15.18 -13.67 -0.06
CA ASN A 210 15.60 -14.97 -0.57
C ASN A 210 14.35 -15.82 -0.82
N TYR A 211 14.13 -16.24 -2.05
CA TYR A 211 12.98 -17.04 -2.45
C TYR A 211 13.34 -18.51 -2.59
N PHE A 212 12.42 -19.35 -2.18
CA PHE A 212 12.51 -20.81 -2.22
C PHE A 212 11.33 -21.40 -2.97
N LEU A 213 11.52 -22.56 -3.57
CA LEU A 213 10.43 -23.46 -3.95
C LEU A 213 10.03 -24.26 -2.72
N ALA A 214 8.74 -24.30 -2.39
CA ALA A 214 8.26 -25.00 -1.22
C ALA A 214 6.97 -25.77 -1.52
N ALA A 215 6.94 -27.02 -1.13
CA ALA A 215 5.73 -27.86 -1.21
C ALA A 215 4.87 -27.70 0.06
N SER A 216 3.56 -27.74 -0.11
CA SER A 216 2.57 -27.74 0.97
C SER A 216 1.40 -28.67 0.65
N PRO A 217 0.73 -29.29 1.63
CA PRO A 217 -0.59 -29.86 1.39
C PRO A 217 -1.57 -28.80 0.90
N TYR A 218 -2.48 -29.18 0.01
CA TYR A 218 -3.57 -28.30 -0.44
C TYR A 218 -4.61 -28.16 0.67
N THR A 219 -4.45 -27.16 1.51
CA THR A 219 -5.31 -26.86 2.66
C THR A 219 -5.77 -25.41 2.61
N GLU A 220 -6.75 -25.06 3.44
CA GLU A 220 -7.21 -23.68 3.58
C GLU A 220 -6.06 -22.76 4.01
N ILE A 221 -5.94 -21.61 3.34
CA ILE A 221 -5.00 -20.55 3.71
C ILE A 221 -5.65 -19.70 4.80
N THR A 222 -4.99 -19.63 5.94
CA THR A 222 -5.41 -18.78 7.06
C THR A 222 -4.48 -17.58 7.15
N LEU A 223 -4.86 -16.49 6.49
CA LEU A 223 -4.03 -15.29 6.41
C LEU A 223 -3.97 -14.57 7.76
N GLU A 224 -2.76 -14.29 8.24
CA GLU A 224 -2.58 -13.39 9.37
C GLU A 224 -2.85 -11.95 8.89
N GLN A 225 -3.88 -11.29 9.44
CA GLN A 225 -4.25 -9.91 9.07
C GLN A 225 -3.23 -8.89 9.59
N LYS A 226 -1.99 -8.98 9.12
CA LYS A 226 -0.88 -8.09 9.41
C LYS A 226 -0.14 -7.72 8.13
N GLY A 227 0.53 -6.56 8.13
CA GLY A 227 1.44 -6.19 7.05
C GLY A 227 0.80 -5.67 5.77
N GLY A 228 -0.51 -5.38 5.73
CA GLY A 228 -1.17 -4.81 4.55
C GLY A 228 -1.56 -5.87 3.52
N LEU A 229 -1.78 -7.11 3.93
CA LEU A 229 -2.38 -8.17 3.13
C LEU A 229 -3.86 -8.26 3.47
N ASP A 230 -4.71 -8.43 2.46
CA ASP A 230 -6.16 -8.50 2.60
C ASP A 230 -6.78 -9.82 2.13
N ASP A 231 -6.05 -10.61 1.33
CA ASP A 231 -6.51 -11.91 0.85
C ASP A 231 -5.35 -12.90 0.65
N GLY A 232 -5.64 -14.19 0.68
CA GLY A 232 -4.70 -15.28 0.40
C GLY A 232 -5.42 -16.47 -0.20
N ARG A 233 -5.00 -16.90 -1.41
CA ARG A 233 -5.70 -17.96 -2.16
C ARG A 233 -4.75 -18.88 -2.90
N TRP A 234 -5.26 -20.08 -3.19
CA TRP A 234 -4.68 -21.01 -4.14
C TRP A 234 -5.14 -20.69 -5.55
N PHE A 235 -4.22 -20.52 -6.48
CA PHE A 235 -4.48 -20.34 -7.90
C PHE A 235 -3.91 -21.50 -8.71
N LYS A 236 -4.63 -21.99 -9.72
CA LYS A 236 -4.05 -22.93 -10.66
C LYS A 236 -2.88 -22.28 -11.39
N VAL A 237 -1.80 -23.03 -11.57
CA VAL A 237 -0.61 -22.53 -12.31
C VAL A 237 -0.98 -22.03 -13.69
N ALA A 238 -1.97 -22.65 -14.36
CA ALA A 238 -2.43 -22.21 -15.68
C ALA A 238 -3.07 -20.80 -15.69
N ASP A 239 -3.59 -20.34 -14.55
CA ASP A 239 -4.38 -19.10 -14.46
C ASP A 239 -3.56 -17.92 -13.89
N ILE A 240 -2.33 -18.17 -13.43
CA ILE A 240 -1.56 -17.13 -12.71
C ILE A 240 -1.13 -15.96 -13.62
N LEU A 241 -0.95 -16.17 -14.92
CA LEU A 241 -0.50 -15.12 -15.83
C LEU A 241 -1.55 -14.03 -16.07
N ASP A 242 -2.81 -14.30 -15.74
CA ASP A 242 -3.90 -13.34 -15.84
C ASP A 242 -4.02 -12.45 -14.60
N LEU A 243 -3.22 -12.71 -13.55
CA LEU A 243 -3.24 -11.97 -12.31
C LEU A 243 -2.37 -10.71 -12.37
N ASN A 244 -2.78 -9.70 -11.62
CA ASN A 244 -2.02 -8.46 -11.48
C ASN A 244 -0.85 -8.66 -10.49
N PHE A 245 0.33 -9.03 -11.01
CA PHE A 245 1.56 -9.17 -10.23
C PHE A 245 2.40 -7.89 -10.22
N TYR A 246 3.27 -7.78 -9.23
CA TYR A 246 4.42 -6.88 -9.31
C TYR A 246 5.41 -7.38 -10.37
N GLU A 247 6.00 -6.46 -11.14
CA GLU A 247 6.96 -6.79 -12.21
C GLU A 247 8.17 -7.58 -11.72
N ASP A 248 8.61 -7.36 -10.48
CA ASP A 248 9.76 -8.03 -9.87
C ASP A 248 9.46 -9.46 -9.39
N ILE A 249 8.19 -9.85 -9.31
CA ILE A 249 7.75 -11.20 -8.93
C ILE A 249 7.61 -12.11 -10.14
N LEU A 250 7.24 -11.58 -11.30
CA LEU A 250 7.05 -12.37 -12.52
C LEU A 250 8.22 -13.31 -12.85
N PRO A 251 9.50 -12.88 -12.81
CA PRO A 251 10.63 -13.76 -13.12
C PRO A 251 10.83 -14.92 -12.12
N ILE A 252 10.17 -14.86 -10.96
CA ILE A 252 10.29 -15.88 -9.92
C ILE A 252 9.21 -16.96 -10.09
N VAL A 253 8.04 -16.59 -10.64
CA VAL A 253 6.89 -17.50 -10.82
C VAL A 253 6.75 -18.04 -12.25
N THR A 254 7.49 -17.51 -13.21
CA THR A 254 7.58 -17.97 -14.62
C THR A 254 8.87 -18.69 -14.89
#